data_b87e2d93ceaf7e5a48a9d063ad0303cc
#
_entry.id   b87e2d93ceaf7e5a48a9d063ad0303cc
#
_cell.length_a   1.000
_cell.length_b   1.000
_cell.length_c   1.000
_cell.angle_alpha   90.00
_cell.angle_beta   90.00
_cell.angle_gamma   90.00
#
_symmetry.space_group_name_H-M   'P 1'
#
loop_
_entity.id
_entity.type
_entity.pdbx_description
1 polymer ?
#
loop_
_entity_poly.entity_id
_entity_poly.type
_entity_poly.pdbx_seq_one_letter_code
_entity_poly.pdbx_strand_id
1 'polypeptide(L)'
;MKSTFILGLTLLSSVLFAQVDKIYKHNGEIVEGHVKKVGEFTVEFSYEGEDAVTSLSRYAVGKIFYGKSTRIEDISDKIEITDDDDWTKVIILEDKSLVAGLKKGDDLKSKTGWVNFRSGNGKDEKAEKRLKQQAADERCPFILLLSDKTVGKSAKKTGTCYKYN
;
A
#
# COMPACT_ATOMS: atom_id res chain seq x y z
N MET A 1 -0.15 6.01 76.29
CA MET A 1 0.58 5.59 75.09
C MET A 1 -0.42 5.50 73.95
N LYS A 2 -0.45 6.50 73.06
CA LYS A 2 -1.38 6.54 71.92
C LYS A 2 -0.58 6.12 70.66
N SER A 3 -0.86 4.93 70.15
CA SER A 3 -0.26 4.41 68.95
C SER A 3 -0.99 4.98 67.71
N THR A 4 -0.36 5.85 66.98
CA THR A 4 -0.89 6.45 65.75
C THR A 4 -0.57 5.50 64.59
N PHE A 5 -1.63 4.84 64.08
CA PHE A 5 -1.51 3.96 62.89
C PHE A 5 -1.58 4.82 61.65
N ILE A 6 -0.42 5.07 61.02
CA ILE A 6 -0.36 5.79 59.73
C ILE A 6 -0.62 4.77 58.63
N LEU A 7 -1.84 4.78 58.10
CA LEU A 7 -2.25 4.01 56.95
C LEU A 7 -1.67 4.71 55.68
N GLY A 8 -0.56 4.20 55.19
CA GLY A 8 0.05 4.66 53.94
C GLY A 8 -0.83 4.26 52.76
N LEU A 9 -1.58 5.21 52.24
CA LEU A 9 -2.36 5.07 50.99
C LEU A 9 -1.36 5.18 49.83
N THR A 10 -0.81 4.04 49.41
CA THR A 10 -0.05 3.95 48.14
C THR A 10 -1.03 4.15 47.00
N LEU A 11 -1.02 5.34 46.41
CA LEU A 11 -1.65 5.59 45.11
C LEU A 11 -0.87 4.75 44.08
N LEU A 12 -1.42 3.61 43.69
CA LEU A 12 -1.05 2.94 42.43
C LEU A 12 -1.57 3.86 41.32
N SER A 13 -0.72 4.75 40.85
CA SER A 13 -0.93 5.40 39.57
C SER A 13 -0.79 4.33 38.49
N SER A 14 -1.91 3.74 38.07
CA SER A 14 -1.99 2.96 36.85
C SER A 14 -1.66 3.89 35.71
N VAL A 15 -0.44 3.78 35.20
CA VAL A 15 -0.05 4.43 33.94
C VAL A 15 -0.92 3.78 32.87
N LEU A 16 -1.98 4.46 32.49
CA LEU A 16 -2.78 4.13 31.32
C LEU A 16 -1.87 4.38 30.11
N PHE A 17 -1.11 3.36 29.71
CA PHE A 17 -0.51 3.38 28.39
C PHE A 17 -1.67 3.48 27.41
N ALA A 18 -1.80 4.60 26.75
CA ALA A 18 -2.65 4.72 25.60
C ALA A 18 -2.22 3.62 24.62
N GLN A 19 -3.06 2.59 24.48
CA GLN A 19 -2.74 1.46 23.61
C GLN A 19 -2.82 1.96 22.17
N VAL A 20 -1.66 2.18 21.58
CA VAL A 20 -1.50 2.61 20.19
C VAL A 20 -1.83 1.47 19.25
N ASP A 21 -2.42 1.78 18.13
CA ASP A 21 -2.63 0.81 17.07
C ASP A 21 -1.30 0.53 16.35
N LYS A 22 -1.16 -0.69 15.81
CA LYS A 22 0.02 -1.11 15.07
C LYS A 22 -0.37 -1.48 13.65
N ILE A 23 0.20 -0.77 12.69
CA ILE A 23 0.00 -1.00 11.26
C ILE A 23 1.19 -1.79 10.74
N TYR A 24 0.96 -3.04 10.36
CA TYR A 24 1.99 -3.94 9.83
C TYR A 24 2.04 -3.80 8.32
N LYS A 25 3.14 -3.29 7.80
CA LYS A 25 3.38 -3.17 6.36
C LYS A 25 3.95 -4.47 5.79
N HIS A 26 3.73 -4.69 4.49
CA HIS A 26 4.26 -5.87 3.79
C HIS A 26 5.79 -5.93 3.68
N ASN A 27 6.48 -4.81 3.90
CA ASN A 27 7.94 -4.75 3.96
C ASN A 27 8.50 -5.16 5.34
N GLY A 28 7.64 -5.47 6.32
CA GLY A 28 8.02 -5.82 7.69
C GLY A 28 8.09 -4.62 8.65
N GLU A 29 7.97 -3.40 8.17
CA GLU A 29 7.89 -2.20 9.01
C GLU A 29 6.58 -2.18 9.80
N ILE A 30 6.67 -1.76 11.07
CA ILE A 30 5.52 -1.54 11.93
C ILE A 30 5.40 -0.04 12.19
N VAL A 31 4.26 0.53 11.85
CA VAL A 31 3.94 1.93 12.14
C VAL A 31 3.00 1.96 13.34
N GLU A 32 3.39 2.69 14.38
CA GLU A 32 2.59 2.90 15.59
C GLU A 32 1.88 4.25 15.50
N GLY A 33 0.59 4.27 15.84
CA GLY A 33 -0.23 5.47 15.77
C GLY A 33 -1.70 5.17 16.04
N HIS A 34 -2.56 6.15 15.76
CA HIS A 34 -4.00 6.03 15.93
C HIS A 34 -4.69 5.94 14.56
N VAL A 35 -5.19 4.77 14.21
CA VAL A 35 -5.94 4.56 12.97
C VAL A 35 -7.24 5.36 13.04
N LYS A 36 -7.44 6.23 12.07
CA LYS A 36 -8.62 7.09 11.94
C LYS A 36 -9.67 6.47 11.04
N LYS A 37 -9.20 5.89 9.91
CA LYS A 37 -10.08 5.32 8.91
C LYS A 37 -9.36 4.27 8.07
N VAL A 38 -10.03 3.15 7.85
CA VAL A 38 -9.68 2.18 6.82
C VAL A 38 -10.65 2.39 5.66
N GLY A 39 -10.15 2.97 4.57
CA GLY A 39 -10.92 3.24 3.36
C GLY A 39 -10.76 2.14 2.32
N GLU A 40 -11.37 2.34 1.18
CA GLU A 40 -11.27 1.42 0.03
C GLU A 40 -9.83 1.37 -0.52
N PHE A 41 -9.14 2.50 -0.53
CA PHE A 41 -7.82 2.66 -1.15
C PHE A 41 -6.70 2.98 -0.17
N THR A 42 -7.01 3.57 0.98
CA THR A 42 -6.03 4.07 1.93
C THR A 42 -6.38 3.74 3.37
N VAL A 43 -5.34 3.62 4.19
CA VAL A 43 -5.42 3.59 5.65
C VAL A 43 -4.93 4.94 6.16
N GLU A 44 -5.79 5.67 6.86
CA GLU A 44 -5.51 6.98 7.46
C GLU A 44 -5.21 6.81 8.94
N PHE A 45 -4.15 7.41 9.42
CA PHE A 45 -3.74 7.36 10.82
C PHE A 45 -3.01 8.65 11.22
N SER A 46 -2.88 8.90 12.52
CA SER A 46 -2.00 9.92 13.07
C SER A 46 -0.94 9.27 13.95
N TYR A 47 0.28 9.80 13.91
CA TYR A 47 1.30 9.39 14.89
C TYR A 47 0.90 9.81 16.30
N GLU A 48 1.44 9.13 17.31
CA GLU A 48 1.20 9.48 18.69
C GLU A 48 1.72 10.90 18.98
N GLY A 49 0.86 11.73 19.59
CA GLY A 49 1.18 13.12 19.88
C GLY A 49 1.07 14.08 18.68
N GLU A 50 0.62 13.61 17.53
CA GLU A 50 0.42 14.44 16.32
C GLU A 50 -1.06 14.50 15.94
N ASP A 51 -1.53 15.70 15.56
CA ASP A 51 -2.88 15.88 14.99
C ASP A 51 -2.91 15.66 13.46
N ALA A 52 -1.74 15.69 12.83
CA ALA A 52 -1.61 15.48 11.39
C ALA A 52 -2.04 14.08 10.97
N VAL A 53 -2.90 13.98 9.95
CA VAL A 53 -3.32 12.70 9.39
C VAL A 53 -2.39 12.30 8.25
N THR A 54 -1.82 11.12 8.37
CA THR A 54 -0.98 10.49 7.35
C THR A 54 -1.77 9.36 6.68
N SER A 55 -1.56 9.15 5.39
CA SER A 55 -2.21 8.09 4.63
C SER A 55 -1.18 7.09 4.11
N LEU A 56 -1.49 5.81 4.22
CA LEU A 56 -0.80 4.71 3.55
C LEU A 56 -1.72 4.07 2.52
N SER A 57 -1.15 3.63 1.42
CA SER A 57 -1.88 2.78 0.48
C SER A 57 -2.32 1.50 1.18
N ARG A 58 -3.55 1.07 0.89
CA ARG A 58 -4.04 -0.22 1.33
C ARG A 58 -3.13 -1.37 0.89
N TYR A 59 -2.55 -1.27 -0.30
CA TYR A 59 -1.60 -2.25 -0.83
C TYR A 59 -0.26 -2.31 -0.08
N ALA A 60 0.10 -1.26 0.67
CA ALA A 60 1.31 -1.26 1.48
C ALA A 60 1.11 -1.94 2.85
N VAL A 61 -0.16 -2.10 3.30
CA VAL A 61 -0.52 -2.56 4.64
C VAL A 61 -1.05 -3.99 4.57
N GLY A 62 -0.43 -4.89 5.32
CA GLY A 62 -0.90 -6.27 5.47
C GLY A 62 -2.02 -6.40 6.48
N LYS A 63 -1.81 -5.89 7.69
CA LYS A 63 -2.79 -5.96 8.78
C LYS A 63 -2.66 -4.81 9.77
N ILE A 64 -3.72 -4.59 10.54
CA ILE A 64 -3.76 -3.63 11.64
C ILE A 64 -4.10 -4.38 12.93
N PHE A 65 -3.34 -4.10 13.98
CA PHE A 65 -3.68 -4.47 15.35
C PHE A 65 -4.19 -3.21 16.06
N TYR A 66 -5.44 -3.24 16.51
CA TYR A 66 -6.05 -2.15 17.25
C TYR A 66 -5.73 -2.30 18.75
N GLY A 67 -4.88 -1.41 19.27
CA GLY A 67 -4.42 -1.49 20.65
C GLY A 67 -5.55 -1.51 21.68
N LYS A 68 -6.54 -0.65 21.51
CA LYS A 68 -7.66 -0.52 22.46
C LYS A 68 -8.60 -1.73 22.51
N SER A 69 -8.88 -2.36 21.38
CA SER A 69 -9.82 -3.49 21.26
C SER A 69 -9.13 -4.84 21.16
N THR A 70 -7.80 -4.86 21.00
CA THR A 70 -6.99 -6.06 20.70
C THR A 70 -7.42 -6.82 19.43
N ARG A 71 -8.25 -6.19 18.61
CA ARG A 71 -8.73 -6.74 17.33
C ARG A 71 -7.63 -6.68 16.28
N ILE A 72 -7.55 -7.70 15.47
CA ILE A 72 -6.70 -7.72 14.26
C ILE A 72 -7.63 -7.60 13.05
N GLU A 73 -7.22 -6.80 12.08
CA GLU A 73 -7.91 -6.66 10.80
C GLU A 73 -6.90 -6.84 9.66
N ASP A 74 -7.14 -7.84 8.82
CA ASP A 74 -6.36 -8.06 7.60
C ASP A 74 -6.81 -7.05 6.53
N ILE A 75 -5.83 -6.37 5.93
CA ILE A 75 -6.09 -5.25 5.00
C ILE A 75 -5.86 -5.67 3.56
N SER A 76 -4.73 -6.27 3.26
CA SER A 76 -4.44 -6.80 1.93
C SER A 76 -3.45 -7.96 1.99
N ASP A 77 -3.50 -8.80 0.96
CA ASP A 77 -2.50 -9.84 0.75
C ASP A 77 -1.25 -9.28 0.08
N LYS A 78 -0.10 -9.84 0.43
CA LYS A 78 1.16 -9.48 -0.23
C LYS A 78 1.21 -10.09 -1.64
N ILE A 79 1.46 -9.24 -2.63
CA ILE A 79 1.64 -9.69 -4.01
C ILE A 79 3.13 -9.94 -4.25
N GLU A 80 3.48 -11.18 -4.52
CA GLU A 80 4.85 -11.58 -4.83
C GLU A 80 4.98 -11.90 -6.32
N ILE A 81 5.94 -11.22 -6.96
CA ILE A 81 6.34 -11.45 -8.34
C ILE A 81 7.65 -12.22 -8.29
N THR A 82 7.60 -13.49 -8.62
CA THR A 82 8.74 -14.42 -8.53
C THR A 82 9.40 -14.66 -9.88
N ASP A 83 8.63 -14.61 -10.95
CA ASP A 83 9.12 -14.76 -12.33
C ASP A 83 8.33 -13.88 -13.32
N ASP A 84 8.71 -13.95 -14.57
CA ASP A 84 8.15 -13.13 -15.65
C ASP A 84 6.71 -13.53 -16.00
N ASP A 85 6.33 -14.78 -15.74
CA ASP A 85 4.98 -15.28 -15.97
C ASP A 85 3.97 -14.74 -14.95
N ASP A 86 4.45 -14.20 -13.83
CA ASP A 86 3.63 -13.55 -12.80
C ASP A 86 3.07 -12.17 -13.23
N TRP A 87 3.25 -11.77 -14.50
CA TRP A 87 2.73 -10.50 -15.01
C TRP A 87 1.23 -10.31 -14.80
N THR A 88 0.47 -11.40 -14.70
CA THR A 88 -0.98 -11.38 -14.43
C THR A 88 -1.32 -10.89 -13.03
N LYS A 89 -0.40 -11.04 -12.06
CA LYS A 89 -0.53 -10.57 -10.69
C LYS A 89 -0.26 -9.07 -10.56
N VAL A 90 0.38 -8.47 -11.57
CA VAL A 90 0.73 -7.04 -11.54
C VAL A 90 -0.54 -6.19 -11.60
N ILE A 91 -0.67 -5.25 -10.66
CA ILE A 91 -1.80 -4.34 -10.55
C ILE A 91 -1.43 -2.98 -11.15
N ILE A 92 -2.30 -2.46 -12.02
CA ILE A 92 -2.22 -1.08 -12.51
C ILE A 92 -3.01 -0.18 -11.57
N LEU A 93 -2.36 0.86 -11.08
CA LEU A 93 -2.90 1.88 -10.21
C LEU A 93 -3.07 3.17 -11.02
N GLU A 94 -4.21 3.83 -10.88
CA GLU A 94 -4.53 5.06 -11.64
C GLU A 94 -4.41 6.32 -10.77
N ASP A 95 -4.41 6.17 -9.46
CA ASP A 95 -4.33 7.28 -8.52
C ASP A 95 -3.03 7.25 -7.70
N LYS A 96 -2.44 8.42 -7.49
CA LYS A 96 -1.20 8.58 -6.72
C LYS A 96 -1.36 8.25 -5.24
N SER A 97 -2.55 8.34 -4.68
CA SER A 97 -2.80 7.95 -3.28
C SER A 97 -2.56 6.46 -3.06
N LEU A 98 -2.75 5.65 -4.11
CA LEU A 98 -2.60 4.20 -4.07
C LEU A 98 -1.14 3.73 -3.98
N VAL A 99 -0.17 4.63 -4.11
CA VAL A 99 1.26 4.30 -3.97
C VAL A 99 1.89 4.83 -2.68
N ALA A 100 1.11 5.48 -1.82
CA ALA A 100 1.62 6.01 -0.55
C ALA A 100 2.16 4.87 0.35
N GLY A 101 3.41 5.00 0.78
CA GLY A 101 4.08 3.96 1.58
C GLY A 101 4.70 2.80 0.77
N LEU A 102 4.59 2.83 -0.56
CA LEU A 102 5.33 1.97 -1.47
C LEU A 102 6.61 2.68 -1.97
N LYS A 103 7.61 1.91 -2.34
CA LYS A 103 8.87 2.43 -2.89
C LYS A 103 8.74 2.62 -4.40
N LYS A 104 9.09 3.82 -4.87
CA LYS A 104 9.19 4.11 -6.29
C LYS A 104 10.36 3.34 -6.92
N GLY A 105 10.10 2.64 -8.02
CA GLY A 105 11.09 2.01 -8.90
C GLY A 105 11.23 2.76 -10.21
N ASP A 106 11.53 2.02 -11.27
CA ASP A 106 11.84 2.58 -12.60
C ASP A 106 10.59 2.97 -13.39
N ASP A 107 10.80 3.83 -14.39
CA ASP A 107 9.74 4.22 -15.31
C ASP A 107 9.64 3.20 -16.46
N LEU A 108 8.43 2.66 -16.64
CA LEU A 108 8.10 1.65 -17.64
C LEU A 108 7.43 2.28 -18.86
N LYS A 109 7.74 1.76 -20.04
CA LYS A 109 7.20 2.26 -21.30
C LYS A 109 6.85 1.10 -22.23
N SER A 110 5.60 0.95 -22.57
CA SER A 110 5.18 0.01 -23.59
C SER A 110 4.65 0.72 -24.81
N LYS A 111 4.95 0.16 -25.99
CA LYS A 111 4.43 0.63 -27.27
C LYS A 111 4.04 -0.57 -28.12
N THR A 112 2.82 -0.58 -28.64
CA THR A 112 2.44 -1.53 -29.67
C THR A 112 2.80 -0.98 -31.03
N GLY A 113 3.49 -1.79 -31.85
CA GLY A 113 3.74 -1.45 -33.24
C GLY A 113 2.47 -1.55 -34.11
N TRP A 114 2.61 -1.30 -35.40
CA TRP A 114 1.55 -1.47 -36.39
C TRP A 114 0.97 -2.88 -36.34
N VAL A 115 -0.29 -3.00 -35.99
CA VAL A 115 -1.01 -4.28 -35.95
C VAL A 115 -1.98 -4.33 -37.11
N ASN A 116 -1.98 -5.44 -37.84
CA ASN A 116 -2.88 -5.68 -38.98
C ASN A 116 -4.37 -5.50 -38.59
N PHE A 117 -5.17 -5.06 -39.56
CA PHE A 117 -6.52 -4.52 -39.52
C PHE A 117 -7.61 -5.37 -38.83
N ARG A 118 -7.33 -6.54 -38.30
CA ARG A 118 -8.34 -7.52 -37.89
C ARG A 118 -8.79 -7.53 -36.41
N SER A 119 -8.18 -6.72 -35.53
CA SER A 119 -8.60 -6.72 -34.11
C SER A 119 -8.62 -5.30 -33.54
N GLY A 120 -9.79 -4.67 -33.55
CA GLY A 120 -9.99 -3.30 -33.08
C GLY A 120 -9.72 -3.07 -31.60
N ASN A 121 -9.95 -4.05 -30.73
CA ASN A 121 -9.88 -3.91 -29.27
C ASN A 121 -8.58 -4.46 -28.64
N GLY A 122 -7.76 -5.18 -29.37
CA GLY A 122 -6.58 -5.87 -28.80
C GLY A 122 -5.31 -5.03 -28.65
N LYS A 123 -5.34 -3.71 -28.96
CA LYS A 123 -4.12 -2.88 -28.93
C LYS A 123 -3.80 -2.39 -27.52
N ASP A 124 -4.80 -1.94 -26.83
CA ASP A 124 -4.69 -1.48 -25.45
C ASP A 124 -4.32 -2.63 -24.53
N GLU A 125 -4.99 -3.78 -24.69
CA GLU A 125 -4.68 -5.00 -23.96
C GLU A 125 -3.25 -5.49 -24.21
N LYS A 126 -2.76 -5.40 -25.46
CA LYS A 126 -1.36 -5.75 -25.78
C LYS A 126 -0.36 -4.77 -25.18
N ALA A 127 -0.68 -3.47 -25.17
CA ALA A 127 0.18 -2.47 -24.55
C ALA A 127 0.21 -2.66 -23.04
N GLU A 128 -0.93 -2.93 -22.43
CA GLU A 128 -1.06 -3.21 -21.01
C GLU A 128 -0.30 -4.49 -20.63
N LYS A 129 -0.53 -5.59 -21.36
CA LYS A 129 0.20 -6.84 -21.14
C LYS A 129 1.71 -6.62 -21.17
N ARG A 130 2.24 -5.90 -22.15
CA ARG A 130 3.67 -5.59 -22.26
C ARG A 130 4.17 -4.74 -21.09
N LEU A 131 3.35 -3.80 -20.64
CA LEU A 131 3.71 -2.98 -19.48
C LEU A 131 3.79 -3.83 -18.21
N LYS A 132 2.82 -4.73 -18.02
CA LYS A 132 2.82 -5.68 -16.90
C LYS A 132 3.97 -6.68 -16.98
N GLN A 133 4.31 -7.16 -18.18
CA GLN A 133 5.47 -8.04 -18.37
C GLN A 133 6.77 -7.32 -17.97
N GLN A 134 6.99 -6.09 -18.43
CA GLN A 134 8.16 -5.29 -18.00
C GLN A 134 8.20 -5.11 -16.48
N ALA A 135 7.04 -4.89 -15.84
CA ALA A 135 6.99 -4.80 -14.40
C ALA A 135 7.33 -6.12 -13.71
N ALA A 136 6.87 -7.25 -14.26
CA ALA A 136 7.21 -8.56 -13.72
C ALA A 136 8.71 -8.86 -13.85
N ASP A 137 9.34 -8.54 -15.01
CA ASP A 137 10.79 -8.64 -15.22
C ASP A 137 11.57 -7.88 -14.14
N GLU A 138 11.04 -6.74 -13.70
CA GLU A 138 11.63 -5.93 -12.65
C GLU A 138 11.15 -6.27 -11.22
N ARG A 139 10.35 -7.34 -11.06
CA ARG A 139 9.76 -7.74 -9.77
C ARG A 139 8.90 -6.63 -9.14
N CYS A 140 8.14 -5.93 -9.96
CA CYS A 140 7.26 -4.84 -9.54
C CYS A 140 5.81 -5.29 -9.47
N PRO A 141 5.21 -5.41 -8.30
CA PRO A 141 3.81 -5.78 -8.17
C PRO A 141 2.83 -4.68 -8.58
N PHE A 142 3.27 -3.41 -8.63
CA PHE A 142 2.38 -2.29 -8.92
C PHE A 142 2.96 -1.36 -9.99
N ILE A 143 2.08 -0.83 -10.84
CA ILE A 143 2.40 0.19 -11.84
C ILE A 143 1.46 1.37 -11.62
N LEU A 144 2.01 2.55 -11.28
CA LEU A 144 1.23 3.78 -11.37
C LEU A 144 1.18 4.24 -12.83
N LEU A 145 -0.01 4.23 -13.42
CA LEU A 145 -0.20 4.65 -14.81
C LEU A 145 -0.02 6.18 -14.92
N LEU A 146 0.90 6.61 -15.77
CA LEU A 146 1.17 8.04 -16.02
C LEU A 146 0.49 8.53 -17.28
N SER A 147 0.43 7.69 -18.30
CA SER A 147 -0.17 8.05 -19.58
C SER A 147 -0.69 6.80 -20.30
N ASP A 148 -1.90 6.95 -20.82
CA ASP A 148 -2.53 6.00 -21.72
C ASP A 148 -2.95 6.75 -22.98
N LYS A 149 -2.21 6.55 -24.07
CA LYS A 149 -2.44 7.24 -25.34
C LYS A 149 -2.57 6.25 -26.47
N THR A 150 -3.74 6.24 -27.06
CA THR A 150 -4.00 5.52 -28.32
C THR A 150 -4.09 6.53 -29.44
N VAL A 151 -3.13 6.48 -30.37
CA VAL A 151 -3.07 7.34 -31.55
C VAL A 151 -3.11 6.47 -32.79
N GLY A 152 -4.20 6.52 -33.53
CA GLY A 152 -4.39 5.76 -34.76
C GLY A 152 -4.23 4.25 -34.56
N LYS A 153 -3.16 3.68 -35.11
CA LYS A 153 -2.88 2.24 -35.10
C LYS A 153 -1.93 1.78 -33.98
N SER A 154 -1.52 2.66 -33.09
CA SER A 154 -0.60 2.34 -31.99
C SER A 154 -1.14 2.78 -30.64
N ALA A 155 -1.03 1.92 -29.62
CA ALA A 155 -1.24 2.26 -28.23
C ALA A 155 0.10 2.41 -27.52
N LYS A 156 0.22 3.44 -26.69
CA LYS A 156 1.40 3.69 -25.84
C LYS A 156 0.94 3.90 -24.42
N LYS A 157 1.42 3.04 -23.53
CA LYS A 157 1.21 3.19 -22.09
C LYS A 157 2.54 3.45 -21.41
N THR A 158 2.54 4.36 -20.45
CA THR A 158 3.71 4.64 -19.60
C THR A 158 3.28 4.63 -18.15
N GLY A 159 4.10 4.12 -17.30
CA GLY A 159 3.85 4.07 -15.87
C GLY A 159 5.15 4.03 -15.09
N THR A 160 5.04 4.17 -13.79
CA THR A 160 6.16 4.00 -12.86
C THR A 160 5.92 2.74 -12.03
N CYS A 161 6.94 1.93 -11.90
CA CYS A 161 6.98 0.75 -11.05
C CYS A 161 6.94 1.15 -9.57
N TYR A 162 6.21 0.40 -8.76
CA TYR A 162 6.22 0.51 -7.31
C TYR A 162 6.35 -0.87 -6.66
N LYS A 163 7.15 -0.94 -5.60
CA LYS A 163 7.49 -2.19 -4.86
C LYS A 163 7.20 -2.00 -3.38
N TYR A 164 7.15 -3.10 -2.66
CA TYR A 164 7.30 -3.05 -1.21
C TYR A 164 8.74 -2.58 -0.88
N ASN A 165 8.84 -1.78 0.15
CA ASN A 165 10.13 -1.17 0.53
C ASN A 165 11.05 -2.21 1.14
#